data_df9f2a4beb9cd26603b70012226fa982
#
_entry.id   df9f2a4beb9cd26603b70012226fa982
#
_cell.length_a   1.000
_cell.length_b   1.000
_cell.length_c   1.000
_cell.angle_alpha   90.00
_cell.angle_beta   90.00
_cell.angle_gamma   90.00
#
_symmetry.space_group_name_H-M   'P 1'
#
loop_
_entity.id
_entity.type
_entity.pdbx_description
1 polymer ?
#
loop_
_entity_poly.entity_id
_entity_poly.type
_entity_poly.pdbx_seq_one_letter_code
_entity_poly.pdbx_strand_id
1 'polypeptide(L)'
;MKTNISGYLAAAVIVIGVLALASDAGGQSSSSPWVYTLVDGSQLLDDCPICDRVSVPVPVRGTFEIRLLVQGPLFSSYALENISFHAGNPGGITYKVTGQGTYVFGGEVASMQTLSLTLLIDDGVNPVLGYFTNDSSLVTRQWPMMQVSVTQTNGTAARVFHLGMNAAPFREIWFSTVQPFMAGLWNPPTNAISAGDLLSSIGQVAKRNGQLCGRLGIMPVVPDLGLKDIGILPGGEIAFSMEQDAFSETLGGLYPGDLLTDSGRIIATNSELLSAFVPSPVPPAGAGLAAVKMTDEGAVYFSVQTNFYSVKLSRTVQTGDLLADSGDVVRSEAQLLANFNPTKPAADYGLSAVFLWPSPSTEVWFSTTQGFADSGSNYYAAGDLLSDQGYVVYRNAELLSAFAPAAGQTNLGLDALYVITDVPALGKGLGPANLARPQPTNQPPASLAFEWTAAGHVFQLERATNPAGPYLPASRIDTAGPFLDPGVLTNQAQSFYRLHQW
;
A
#
# COMPACT_ATOMS: atom_id res chain seq x y z
N MET A 1 -34.15 -47.44 41.82
CA MET A 1 -34.61 -46.58 40.72
C MET A 1 -33.41 -45.86 40.13
N LYS A 2 -32.86 -46.36 39.02
CA LYS A 2 -31.73 -45.74 38.29
C LYS A 2 -32.31 -45.10 37.03
N THR A 3 -32.26 -43.79 36.95
CA THR A 3 -32.61 -43.04 35.76
C THR A 3 -31.35 -42.75 34.96
N ASN A 4 -31.21 -43.42 33.84
CA ASN A 4 -30.21 -43.11 32.80
C ASN A 4 -30.69 -41.90 32.01
N ILE A 5 -29.91 -40.81 32.03
CA ILE A 5 -30.06 -39.69 31.08
C ILE A 5 -29.03 -39.92 29.98
N SER A 6 -29.52 -40.43 28.85
CA SER A 6 -28.76 -40.56 27.61
C SER A 6 -28.75 -39.18 26.92
N GLY A 7 -27.59 -38.48 26.99
CA GLY A 7 -27.39 -37.26 26.23
C GLY A 7 -27.07 -37.57 24.77
N TYR A 8 -27.93 -37.18 23.87
CA TYR A 8 -27.66 -37.19 22.42
C TYR A 8 -26.73 -36.03 22.08
N LEU A 9 -25.47 -36.35 21.83
CA LEU A 9 -24.56 -35.43 21.13
C LEU A 9 -24.97 -35.45 19.64
N ALA A 10 -25.66 -34.42 19.21
CA ALA A 10 -25.85 -34.14 17.78
C ALA A 10 -24.52 -33.73 17.18
N ALA A 11 -23.85 -34.66 16.50
CA ALA A 11 -22.68 -34.34 15.69
C ALA A 11 -23.15 -33.55 14.45
N ALA A 12 -22.98 -32.26 14.47
CA ALA A 12 -23.15 -31.44 13.29
C ALA A 12 -22.01 -31.79 12.32
N VAL A 13 -22.35 -32.45 11.21
CA VAL A 13 -21.42 -32.71 10.11
C VAL A 13 -21.25 -31.40 9.33
N ILE A 14 -20.13 -30.71 9.56
CA ILE A 14 -19.76 -29.52 8.78
C ILE A 14 -19.12 -30.01 7.50
N VAL A 15 -19.78 -29.81 6.36
CA VAL A 15 -19.23 -30.06 5.04
C VAL A 15 -18.45 -28.78 4.64
N ILE A 16 -17.13 -28.81 4.80
CA ILE A 16 -16.22 -27.75 4.33
C ILE A 16 -15.81 -28.11 2.90
N GLY A 17 -16.41 -27.43 1.92
CA GLY A 17 -15.99 -27.52 0.53
C GLY A 17 -14.79 -26.62 0.28
N VAL A 18 -13.59 -27.20 0.14
CA VAL A 18 -12.43 -26.49 -0.40
C VAL A 18 -12.53 -26.58 -1.91
N LEU A 19 -12.95 -25.50 -2.57
CA LEU A 19 -12.89 -25.38 -4.03
C LEU A 19 -11.47 -24.95 -4.44
N ALA A 20 -10.66 -25.91 -4.86
CA ALA A 20 -9.53 -25.61 -5.73
C ALA A 20 -10.12 -25.25 -7.10
N LEU A 21 -10.14 -23.99 -7.47
CA LEU A 21 -10.55 -23.55 -8.79
C LEU A 21 -9.48 -24.00 -9.78
N ALA A 22 -9.73 -25.13 -10.45
CA ALA A 22 -9.04 -25.45 -11.69
C ALA A 22 -9.41 -24.39 -12.73
N SER A 23 -8.40 -23.78 -13.35
CA SER A 23 -8.56 -22.84 -14.43
C SER A 23 -9.14 -23.55 -15.65
N ASP A 24 -10.44 -23.39 -15.89
CA ASP A 24 -11.04 -23.76 -17.16
C ASP A 24 -10.63 -22.76 -18.24
N ALA A 25 -9.88 -23.24 -19.21
CA ALA A 25 -9.58 -22.53 -20.45
C ALA A 25 -10.87 -22.44 -21.28
N GLY A 26 -11.47 -21.24 -21.37
CA GLY A 26 -12.52 -20.99 -22.36
C GLY A 26 -13.71 -20.12 -21.95
N GLY A 27 -13.68 -19.43 -20.81
CA GLY A 27 -14.70 -18.42 -20.49
C GLY A 27 -14.04 -17.09 -20.20
N GLN A 28 -14.67 -15.96 -20.55
CA GLN A 28 -14.23 -14.64 -20.08
C GLN A 28 -14.11 -14.71 -18.56
N SER A 29 -12.87 -14.87 -18.07
CA SER A 29 -12.60 -14.76 -16.65
C SER A 29 -12.97 -13.34 -16.26
N SER A 30 -14.03 -13.19 -15.46
CA SER A 30 -14.32 -11.91 -14.80
C SER A 30 -13.06 -11.59 -14.00
N SER A 31 -12.22 -10.70 -14.53
CA SER A 31 -11.03 -10.22 -13.81
C SER A 31 -11.52 -9.71 -12.46
N SER A 32 -10.86 -10.13 -11.39
CA SER A 32 -11.14 -9.57 -10.07
C SER A 32 -11.05 -8.06 -10.14
N PRO A 33 -11.97 -7.32 -9.51
CA PRO A 33 -11.91 -5.86 -9.53
C PRO A 33 -10.64 -5.38 -8.83
N TRP A 34 -10.02 -4.33 -9.38
CA TRP A 34 -8.92 -3.64 -8.74
C TRP A 34 -9.47 -2.55 -7.82
N VAL A 35 -8.95 -2.47 -6.61
CA VAL A 35 -9.26 -1.37 -5.70
C VAL A 35 -8.38 -0.18 -6.03
N TYR A 36 -9.01 0.97 -6.20
CA TYR A 36 -8.36 2.26 -6.38
C TYR A 36 -8.55 3.11 -5.14
N THR A 37 -7.51 3.81 -4.75
CA THR A 37 -7.52 4.77 -3.65
C THR A 37 -7.24 6.17 -4.20
N LEU A 38 -8.04 7.15 -3.75
CA LEU A 38 -7.83 8.56 -4.06
C LEU A 38 -6.59 9.07 -3.32
N VAL A 39 -5.67 9.68 -4.07
CA VAL A 39 -4.45 10.31 -3.55
C VAL A 39 -4.60 11.83 -3.47
N ASP A 40 -3.58 12.51 -2.96
CA ASP A 40 -3.60 13.97 -2.79
C ASP A 40 -3.88 14.70 -4.11
N GLY A 41 -4.52 15.89 -4.01
CA GLY A 41 -5.03 16.63 -5.16
C GLY A 41 -6.41 16.18 -5.65
N SER A 42 -7.01 15.10 -5.09
CA SER A 42 -8.43 14.81 -5.33
C SER A 42 -9.29 15.82 -4.58
N GLN A 43 -10.29 16.39 -5.25
CA GLN A 43 -11.07 17.50 -4.69
C GLN A 43 -12.53 17.49 -5.14
N LEU A 44 -13.41 17.98 -4.27
CA LEU A 44 -14.81 18.28 -4.56
C LEU A 44 -15.03 19.79 -4.44
N LEU A 45 -15.64 20.39 -5.45
CA LEU A 45 -16.08 21.78 -5.44
C LEU A 45 -17.61 21.81 -5.45
N ASP A 46 -18.22 22.40 -4.42
CA ASP A 46 -19.64 22.75 -4.35
C ASP A 46 -19.79 24.20 -4.81
N ASP A 47 -20.09 24.38 -6.08
CA ASP A 47 -20.17 25.67 -6.74
C ASP A 47 -21.59 26.20 -6.83
N CYS A 48 -21.72 27.51 -6.87
CA CYS A 48 -22.96 28.24 -7.12
C CYS A 48 -22.72 29.27 -8.21
N PRO A 49 -22.98 28.94 -9.49
CA PRO A 49 -22.71 29.82 -10.64
C PRO A 49 -23.39 31.19 -10.59
N ILE A 50 -24.50 31.32 -9.87
CA ILE A 50 -25.25 32.58 -9.75
C ILE A 50 -25.00 33.31 -8.40
N CYS A 51 -24.22 32.70 -7.48
CA CYS A 51 -23.93 33.32 -6.19
C CYS A 51 -22.68 34.21 -6.33
N ASP A 52 -22.68 35.35 -5.67
CA ASP A 52 -21.50 36.21 -5.54
C ASP A 52 -20.64 35.73 -4.36
N ARG A 53 -20.20 34.48 -4.42
CA ARG A 53 -19.30 33.85 -3.42
C ARG A 53 -18.15 33.10 -4.10
N VAL A 54 -17.01 33.10 -3.45
CA VAL A 54 -15.90 32.26 -3.88
C VAL A 54 -16.18 30.83 -3.44
N SER A 55 -16.25 29.91 -4.39
CA SER A 55 -16.33 28.49 -4.11
C SER A 55 -14.92 27.93 -3.91
N VAL A 56 -14.70 27.22 -2.80
CA VAL A 56 -13.40 26.68 -2.44
C VAL A 56 -13.47 25.15 -2.51
N PRO A 57 -12.58 24.50 -3.28
CA PRO A 57 -12.54 23.05 -3.34
C PRO A 57 -12.12 22.46 -1.97
N VAL A 58 -12.70 21.34 -1.63
CA VAL A 58 -12.34 20.56 -0.43
C VAL A 58 -11.66 19.24 -0.83
N PRO A 59 -10.68 18.76 -0.06
CA PRO A 59 -10.01 17.50 -0.35
C PRO A 59 -10.97 16.32 -0.28
N VAL A 60 -10.74 15.34 -1.15
CA VAL A 60 -11.50 14.08 -1.20
C VAL A 60 -10.56 12.92 -0.96
N ARG A 61 -11.00 11.98 -0.13
CA ARG A 61 -10.33 10.69 0.13
C ARG A 61 -11.34 9.56 0.04
N GLY A 62 -10.86 8.37 -0.20
CA GLY A 62 -11.68 7.16 -0.25
C GLY A 62 -11.27 6.22 -1.35
N THR A 63 -12.11 5.23 -1.61
CA THR A 63 -11.82 4.12 -2.51
C THR A 63 -12.97 3.87 -3.48
N PHE A 64 -12.65 3.20 -4.57
CA PHE A 64 -13.61 2.62 -5.51
C PHE A 64 -12.99 1.37 -6.16
N GLU A 65 -13.81 0.57 -6.80
CA GLU A 65 -13.37 -0.62 -7.51
C GLU A 65 -13.51 -0.41 -9.02
N ILE A 66 -12.52 -0.91 -9.78
CA ILE A 66 -12.57 -0.94 -11.24
C ILE A 66 -12.62 -2.39 -11.70
N ARG A 67 -13.58 -2.72 -12.54
CA ARG A 67 -13.71 -4.02 -13.20
C ARG A 67 -13.73 -3.86 -14.70
N LEU A 68 -12.86 -4.59 -15.39
CA LEU A 68 -12.83 -4.61 -16.87
C LEU A 68 -14.16 -5.15 -17.43
N LEU A 69 -14.82 -4.37 -18.30
CA LEU A 69 -16.01 -4.76 -19.02
C LEU A 69 -15.68 -5.27 -20.43
N VAL A 70 -14.90 -4.47 -21.15
CA VAL A 70 -14.52 -4.76 -22.54
C VAL A 70 -13.07 -4.32 -22.74
N GLN A 71 -12.29 -5.19 -23.36
CA GLN A 71 -10.95 -4.85 -23.83
C GLN A 71 -10.93 -4.94 -25.34
N GLY A 72 -10.79 -3.80 -25.99
CA GLY A 72 -10.65 -3.68 -27.45
C GLY A 72 -9.22 -3.27 -27.83
N PRO A 73 -8.91 -3.33 -29.14
CA PRO A 73 -7.58 -2.93 -29.61
C PRO A 73 -7.31 -1.43 -29.48
N LEU A 74 -8.33 -0.60 -29.48
CA LEU A 74 -8.22 0.87 -29.39
C LEU A 74 -8.73 1.41 -28.07
N PHE A 75 -9.77 0.81 -27.49
CA PHE A 75 -10.41 1.27 -26.26
C PHE A 75 -10.66 0.12 -25.30
N SER A 76 -10.49 0.39 -24.04
CA SER A 76 -10.93 -0.47 -22.94
C SER A 76 -12.00 0.24 -22.12
N SER A 77 -13.00 -0.51 -21.69
CA SER A 77 -14.11 -0.01 -20.88
C SER A 77 -14.16 -0.72 -19.55
N TYR A 78 -14.39 0.03 -18.48
CA TYR A 78 -14.39 -0.44 -17.11
C TYR A 78 -15.65 0.02 -16.39
N ALA A 79 -16.21 -0.84 -15.52
CA ALA A 79 -17.17 -0.44 -14.51
C ALA A 79 -16.43 0.16 -13.31
N LEU A 80 -16.95 1.26 -12.76
CA LEU A 80 -16.59 1.76 -11.43
C LEU A 80 -17.70 1.37 -10.47
N GLU A 81 -17.34 0.64 -9.43
CA GLU A 81 -18.26 0.08 -8.44
C GLU A 81 -17.78 0.43 -7.03
N ASN A 82 -18.66 0.31 -6.03
CA ASN A 82 -18.31 0.48 -4.63
C ASN A 82 -17.64 1.82 -4.29
N ILE A 83 -18.04 2.91 -4.99
CA ILE A 83 -17.52 4.25 -4.72
C ILE A 83 -17.88 4.64 -3.29
N SER A 84 -16.87 4.97 -2.49
CA SER A 84 -16.99 5.41 -1.10
C SER A 84 -15.97 6.51 -0.82
N PHE A 85 -16.39 7.77 -0.98
CA PHE A 85 -15.54 8.93 -0.74
C PHE A 85 -16.04 9.77 0.41
N HIS A 86 -15.11 10.47 1.05
CA HIS A 86 -15.35 11.50 2.04
C HIS A 86 -14.63 12.77 1.59
N ALA A 87 -15.37 13.89 1.54
CA ALA A 87 -14.84 15.19 1.17
C ALA A 87 -15.06 16.19 2.31
N GLY A 88 -14.13 17.11 2.52
CA GLY A 88 -14.27 18.18 3.50
C GLY A 88 -12.99 18.44 4.27
N ASN A 89 -13.01 19.57 5.00
CA ASN A 89 -11.95 19.97 5.92
C ASN A 89 -12.43 19.78 7.37
N PRO A 90 -11.51 19.51 8.32
CA PRO A 90 -11.86 19.46 9.74
C PRO A 90 -12.58 20.71 10.21
N GLY A 91 -13.75 20.54 10.82
CA GLY A 91 -14.59 21.65 11.31
C GLY A 91 -15.42 22.38 10.24
N GLY A 92 -15.33 21.97 8.97
CA GLY A 92 -16.15 22.46 7.87
C GLY A 92 -17.31 21.53 7.49
N ILE A 93 -17.96 21.84 6.37
CA ILE A 93 -18.95 20.94 5.76
C ILE A 93 -18.21 19.70 5.27
N THR A 94 -18.76 18.54 5.58
CA THR A 94 -18.27 17.25 5.11
C THR A 94 -19.30 16.58 4.22
N TYR A 95 -18.83 15.87 3.20
CA TYR A 95 -19.66 15.17 2.24
C TYR A 95 -19.31 13.69 2.26
N LYS A 96 -20.33 12.84 2.30
CA LYS A 96 -20.21 11.42 1.98
C LYS A 96 -20.67 11.23 0.54
N VAL A 97 -19.81 10.62 -0.29
CA VAL A 97 -20.07 10.40 -1.72
C VAL A 97 -20.09 8.92 -2.01
N THR A 98 -21.17 8.41 -2.53
CA THR A 98 -21.32 7.00 -2.92
C THR A 98 -21.91 6.91 -4.32
N GLY A 99 -21.66 5.81 -5.03
CA GLY A 99 -22.23 5.63 -6.36
C GLY A 99 -21.50 4.60 -7.20
N GLN A 100 -21.65 4.76 -8.51
CA GLN A 100 -21.08 3.87 -9.52
C GLN A 100 -20.89 4.64 -10.84
N GLY A 101 -20.18 4.01 -11.81
CA GLY A 101 -19.98 4.64 -13.10
C GLY A 101 -19.29 3.77 -14.12
N THR A 102 -18.84 4.41 -15.20
CA THR A 102 -18.08 3.79 -16.27
C THR A 102 -16.89 4.66 -16.65
N TYR A 103 -15.76 4.02 -16.93
CA TYR A 103 -14.54 4.66 -17.41
C TYR A 103 -14.13 4.03 -18.73
N VAL A 104 -13.89 4.86 -19.73
CA VAL A 104 -13.43 4.45 -21.05
C VAL A 104 -12.07 5.10 -21.30
N PHE A 105 -11.11 4.31 -21.71
CA PHE A 105 -9.73 4.71 -21.92
C PHE A 105 -9.19 4.11 -23.21
N GLY A 106 -8.47 4.90 -23.99
CA GLY A 106 -7.82 4.47 -25.23
C GLY A 106 -7.85 5.53 -26.32
N GLY A 107 -7.40 5.19 -27.52
CA GLY A 107 -7.40 6.07 -28.69
C GLY A 107 -6.38 5.64 -29.72
N GLU A 108 -6.59 6.04 -30.97
CA GLU A 108 -5.72 5.69 -32.10
C GLU A 108 -4.49 6.61 -32.21
N VAL A 109 -4.68 7.91 -32.01
CA VAL A 109 -3.63 8.93 -32.19
C VAL A 109 -3.12 9.44 -30.83
N ALA A 110 -4.02 9.57 -29.87
CA ALA A 110 -3.71 9.97 -28.51
C ALA A 110 -4.62 9.20 -27.54
N SER A 111 -4.10 8.89 -26.37
CA SER A 111 -4.92 8.27 -25.33
C SER A 111 -5.91 9.27 -24.77
N MET A 112 -7.18 8.97 -24.95
CA MET A 112 -8.33 9.74 -24.47
C MET A 112 -8.98 9.01 -23.31
N GLN A 113 -9.65 9.75 -22.44
CA GLN A 113 -10.40 9.19 -21.31
C GLN A 113 -11.76 9.85 -21.17
N THR A 114 -12.76 9.04 -20.85
CA THR A 114 -14.11 9.50 -20.53
C THR A 114 -14.58 8.81 -19.26
N LEU A 115 -15.04 9.58 -18.29
CA LEU A 115 -15.60 9.11 -17.03
C LEU A 115 -17.04 9.58 -16.90
N SER A 116 -17.95 8.64 -16.65
CA SER A 116 -19.36 8.93 -16.38
C SER A 116 -19.74 8.32 -15.05
N LEU A 117 -20.26 9.13 -14.12
CA LEU A 117 -20.60 8.71 -12.76
C LEU A 117 -22.04 9.06 -12.42
N THR A 118 -22.67 8.19 -11.63
CA THR A 118 -23.91 8.47 -10.91
C THR A 118 -23.58 8.46 -9.42
N LEU A 119 -23.60 9.62 -8.78
CA LEU A 119 -23.16 9.80 -7.40
C LEU A 119 -24.29 10.35 -6.52
N LEU A 120 -24.41 9.78 -5.33
CA LEU A 120 -25.16 10.38 -4.23
C LEU A 120 -24.16 11.15 -3.35
N ILE A 121 -24.31 12.48 -3.29
CA ILE A 121 -23.51 13.39 -2.46
C ILE A 121 -24.38 13.81 -1.27
N ASP A 122 -23.97 13.42 -0.08
CA ASP A 122 -24.69 13.64 1.18
C ASP A 122 -23.87 14.56 2.08
N ASP A 123 -24.38 15.77 2.35
CA ASP A 123 -23.81 16.77 3.26
C ASP A 123 -24.36 16.64 4.70
N GLY A 124 -25.11 15.56 4.97
CA GLY A 124 -25.78 15.30 6.26
C GLY A 124 -27.12 16.03 6.42
N VAL A 125 -27.52 16.87 5.46
CA VAL A 125 -28.77 17.64 5.50
C VAL A 125 -29.62 17.40 4.25
N ASN A 126 -29.04 17.56 3.06
CA ASN A 126 -29.74 17.48 1.78
C ASN A 126 -28.94 16.62 0.78
N PRO A 127 -29.15 15.30 0.75
CA PRO A 127 -28.48 14.45 -0.20
C PRO A 127 -28.90 14.79 -1.65
N VAL A 128 -27.91 14.85 -2.56
CA VAL A 128 -28.09 15.19 -3.97
C VAL A 128 -27.66 14.03 -4.84
N LEU A 129 -28.55 13.55 -5.69
CA LEU A 129 -28.20 12.61 -6.77
C LEU A 129 -27.69 13.39 -7.98
N GLY A 130 -26.42 13.22 -8.34
CA GLY A 130 -25.75 13.87 -9.44
C GLY A 130 -25.35 12.90 -10.53
N TYR A 131 -25.46 13.34 -11.79
CA TYR A 131 -24.87 12.69 -12.97
C TYR A 131 -23.67 13.51 -13.41
N PHE A 132 -22.50 12.87 -13.51
CA PHE A 132 -21.23 13.52 -13.79
C PHE A 132 -20.59 12.96 -15.04
N THR A 133 -19.98 13.81 -15.83
CA THR A 133 -19.17 13.40 -16.99
C THR A 133 -18.10 14.44 -17.29
N ASN A 134 -17.12 14.05 -18.11
CA ASN A 134 -16.17 14.95 -18.76
C ASN A 134 -16.37 14.90 -20.29
N ASP A 135 -15.98 15.99 -20.97
CA ASP A 135 -15.83 16.00 -22.41
C ASP A 135 -14.52 15.29 -22.75
N SER A 136 -14.55 14.07 -23.23
CA SER A 136 -13.39 13.21 -23.54
C SER A 136 -12.03 13.92 -23.51
N SER A 137 -11.31 13.77 -22.40
CA SER A 137 -10.05 14.50 -22.16
C SER A 137 -8.83 13.64 -22.50
N LEU A 138 -7.70 14.29 -22.78
CA LEU A 138 -6.42 13.60 -22.89
C LEU A 138 -6.05 12.91 -21.58
N VAL A 139 -5.48 11.72 -21.67
CA VAL A 139 -4.88 11.04 -20.53
C VAL A 139 -3.60 11.76 -20.15
N THR A 140 -3.53 12.25 -18.92
CA THR A 140 -2.38 12.98 -18.38
C THR A 140 -1.43 12.09 -17.62
N ARG A 141 -1.90 10.91 -17.18
CA ARG A 141 -1.09 9.93 -16.44
C ARG A 141 -1.08 8.58 -17.14
N GLN A 142 0.06 7.91 -17.08
CA GLN A 142 0.19 6.57 -17.63
C GLN A 142 -0.66 5.59 -16.82
N TRP A 143 -1.44 4.77 -17.53
CA TRP A 143 -2.17 3.66 -16.93
C TRP A 143 -1.21 2.75 -16.11
N PRO A 144 -1.57 2.29 -14.91
CA PRO A 144 -2.92 2.29 -14.33
C PRO A 144 -3.27 3.51 -13.46
N MET A 145 -2.47 4.57 -13.41
CA MET A 145 -2.81 5.77 -12.67
C MET A 145 -3.93 6.55 -13.36
N MET A 146 -4.82 7.15 -12.59
CA MET A 146 -5.95 7.93 -13.09
C MET A 146 -5.86 9.38 -12.60
N GLN A 147 -6.06 10.31 -13.54
CA GLN A 147 -6.30 11.72 -13.24
C GLN A 147 -7.41 12.22 -14.17
N VAL A 148 -8.56 12.55 -13.61
CA VAL A 148 -9.73 12.98 -14.39
C VAL A 148 -10.60 13.92 -13.57
N SER A 149 -11.17 14.93 -14.22
CA SER A 149 -12.15 15.84 -13.62
C SER A 149 -13.48 15.69 -14.33
N VAL A 150 -14.57 15.64 -13.56
CA VAL A 150 -15.94 15.53 -14.05
C VAL A 150 -16.82 16.62 -13.45
N THR A 151 -17.80 17.03 -14.21
CA THR A 151 -18.78 18.06 -13.80
C THR A 151 -20.18 17.47 -13.76
N GLN A 152 -20.96 17.87 -12.77
CA GLN A 152 -22.37 17.50 -12.65
C GLN A 152 -23.18 18.08 -13.81
N THR A 153 -23.89 17.24 -14.54
CA THR A 153 -24.69 17.63 -15.71
C THR A 153 -26.13 18.00 -15.39
N ASN A 154 -26.66 17.46 -14.28
CA ASN A 154 -28.02 17.74 -13.80
C ASN A 154 -28.03 18.74 -12.62
N GLY A 155 -26.95 19.51 -12.46
CA GLY A 155 -26.88 20.59 -11.47
C GLY A 155 -27.82 21.74 -11.79
N THR A 156 -28.04 22.61 -10.83
CA THR A 156 -28.82 23.84 -11.02
C THR A 156 -27.91 25.05 -11.07
N ALA A 157 -28.39 26.19 -11.52
CA ALA A 157 -27.61 27.43 -11.47
C ALA A 157 -27.25 27.85 -10.03
N ALA A 158 -27.98 27.37 -9.03
CA ALA A 158 -27.72 27.65 -7.61
C ALA A 158 -26.77 26.64 -6.96
N ARG A 159 -26.58 25.46 -7.55
CA ARG A 159 -25.66 24.43 -7.03
C ARG A 159 -25.23 23.45 -8.12
N VAL A 160 -23.93 23.35 -8.32
CA VAL A 160 -23.30 22.38 -9.21
C VAL A 160 -22.02 21.84 -8.57
N PHE A 161 -21.82 20.54 -8.69
CA PHE A 161 -20.61 19.89 -8.17
C PHE A 161 -19.60 19.62 -9.27
N HIS A 162 -18.31 19.82 -8.94
CA HIS A 162 -17.18 19.41 -9.76
C HIS A 162 -16.31 18.46 -8.92
N LEU A 163 -15.95 17.32 -9.49
CA LEU A 163 -15.13 16.32 -8.84
C LEU A 163 -13.84 16.09 -9.64
N GLY A 164 -12.71 16.43 -9.05
CA GLY A 164 -11.38 16.07 -9.52
C GLY A 164 -10.91 14.81 -8.82
N MET A 165 -10.49 13.80 -9.58
CA MET A 165 -10.01 12.52 -9.07
C MET A 165 -8.56 12.30 -9.50
N ASN A 166 -7.68 12.11 -8.52
CA ASN A 166 -6.36 11.53 -8.65
C ASN A 166 -6.40 10.18 -7.95
N ALA A 167 -6.15 9.09 -8.64
CA ALA A 167 -6.30 7.77 -8.07
C ALA A 167 -5.20 6.81 -8.52
N ALA A 168 -4.84 5.89 -7.65
CA ALA A 168 -3.89 4.83 -7.91
C ALA A 168 -4.46 3.48 -7.45
N PRO A 169 -4.09 2.36 -8.12
CA PRO A 169 -4.64 1.04 -7.86
C PRO A 169 -3.95 0.34 -6.70
N PHE A 170 -4.22 0.76 -5.48
CA PHE A 170 -3.70 0.11 -4.28
C PHE A 170 -4.77 0.01 -3.18
N ARG A 171 -4.59 -0.96 -2.30
CA ARG A 171 -5.48 -1.25 -1.18
C ARG A 171 -4.97 -0.65 0.11
N GLU A 172 -3.69 -0.80 0.35
CA GLU A 172 -3.06 -0.55 1.65
C GLU A 172 -1.59 -0.24 1.45
N ILE A 173 -1.05 0.65 2.28
CA ILE A 173 0.37 0.96 2.35
C ILE A 173 0.91 0.46 3.68
N TRP A 174 1.97 -0.35 3.64
CA TRP A 174 2.74 -0.69 4.81
C TRP A 174 3.98 0.19 4.89
N PHE A 175 4.26 0.70 6.08
CA PHE A 175 5.32 1.68 6.29
C PHE A 175 5.89 1.61 7.71
N SER A 176 7.05 2.21 7.94
CA SER A 176 7.58 2.51 9.26
C SER A 176 7.79 4.01 9.42
N THR A 177 7.99 4.45 10.64
CA THR A 177 8.28 5.85 10.97
C THR A 177 9.70 6.00 11.50
N VAL A 178 10.36 7.12 11.22
CA VAL A 178 11.68 7.44 11.77
C VAL A 178 11.62 7.61 13.30
N GLN A 179 10.50 8.16 13.79
CA GLN A 179 10.32 8.46 15.21
C GLN A 179 9.24 7.58 15.83
N PRO A 180 9.45 7.07 17.07
CA PRO A 180 8.41 6.37 17.81
C PRO A 180 7.31 7.35 18.24
N PHE A 181 6.10 6.83 18.44
CA PHE A 181 4.97 7.62 18.90
C PHE A 181 3.94 6.82 19.68
N MET A 182 2.95 7.52 20.27
CA MET A 182 1.83 6.89 20.95
C MET A 182 0.57 6.98 20.09
N ALA A 183 -0.03 5.85 19.78
CA ALA A 183 -1.31 5.79 19.07
C ALA A 183 -2.47 6.17 20.02
N GLY A 184 -3.20 7.24 19.69
CA GLY A 184 -4.24 7.78 20.58
C GLY A 184 -5.51 6.95 20.67
N LEU A 185 -5.78 6.07 19.68
CA LEU A 185 -6.98 5.22 19.64
C LEU A 185 -6.84 3.91 20.44
N TRP A 186 -5.64 3.60 20.94
CA TRP A 186 -5.36 2.32 21.60
C TRP A 186 -5.13 2.51 23.11
N ASN A 187 -5.45 1.47 23.88
CA ASN A 187 -5.22 1.49 25.31
C ASN A 187 -3.76 1.16 25.67
N PRO A 188 -3.14 1.82 26.66
CA PRO A 188 -1.85 1.42 27.19
C PRO A 188 -1.88 -0.04 27.74
N PRO A 189 -0.78 -0.80 27.65
CA PRO A 189 0.54 -0.44 27.13
C PRO A 189 0.74 -0.69 25.61
N THR A 190 -0.31 -1.07 24.87
CA THR A 190 -0.23 -1.52 23.47
C THR A 190 -0.22 -0.38 22.47
N ASN A 191 -0.44 0.86 22.93
CA ASN A 191 -0.49 2.04 22.09
C ASN A 191 0.89 2.65 21.74
N ALA A 192 1.97 2.14 22.31
CA ALA A 192 3.33 2.54 21.92
C ALA A 192 3.69 1.93 20.58
N ILE A 193 4.09 2.77 19.64
CA ILE A 193 4.62 2.41 18.33
C ILE A 193 6.10 2.74 18.32
N SER A 194 6.94 1.76 18.00
CA SER A 194 8.39 1.96 17.88
C SER A 194 8.78 2.24 16.43
N ALA A 195 9.96 2.82 16.22
CA ALA A 195 10.51 3.10 14.88
C ALA A 195 10.75 1.80 14.07
N GLY A 196 10.96 0.68 14.74
CA GLY A 196 11.13 -0.63 14.10
C GLY A 196 9.82 -1.37 13.81
N ASP A 197 8.66 -0.83 14.16
CA ASP A 197 7.37 -1.47 13.87
C ASP A 197 6.95 -1.21 12.42
N LEU A 198 6.47 -2.24 11.76
CA LEU A 198 5.84 -2.14 10.45
C LEU A 198 4.34 -1.86 10.62
N LEU A 199 3.90 -0.76 10.07
CA LEU A 199 2.55 -0.20 10.22
C LEU A 199 1.76 -0.33 8.92
N SER A 200 0.45 -0.33 9.03
CA SER A 200 -0.46 -0.27 7.90
C SER A 200 -1.25 1.05 7.89
N SER A 201 -1.46 1.64 6.72
CA SER A 201 -2.23 2.86 6.51
C SER A 201 -3.69 2.79 7.00
N ILE A 202 -4.19 1.60 7.33
CA ILE A 202 -5.51 1.40 7.94
C ILE A 202 -5.49 1.43 9.49
N GLY A 203 -4.35 1.83 10.10
CA GLY A 203 -4.22 1.99 11.55
C GLY A 203 -3.94 0.70 12.31
N GLN A 204 -3.23 -0.23 11.72
CA GLN A 204 -2.83 -1.49 12.34
C GLN A 204 -1.31 -1.65 12.34
N VAL A 205 -0.79 -2.40 13.30
CA VAL A 205 0.61 -2.87 13.25
C VAL A 205 0.62 -4.18 12.48
N ALA A 206 1.28 -4.17 11.33
CA ALA A 206 1.45 -5.35 10.50
C ALA A 206 2.44 -6.32 11.18
N LYS A 207 3.60 -5.82 11.60
CA LYS A 207 4.60 -6.59 12.39
C LYS A 207 5.25 -5.68 13.43
N ARG A 208 5.47 -6.20 14.63
CA ARG A 208 6.29 -5.55 15.63
C ARG A 208 7.77 -5.78 15.33
N ASN A 209 8.64 -4.85 15.74
CA ASN A 209 10.11 -5.01 15.61
C ASN A 209 10.60 -6.35 16.15
N GLY A 210 10.12 -6.74 17.35
CA GLY A 210 10.47 -8.03 17.92
C GLY A 210 10.01 -9.27 17.13
N GLN A 211 9.00 -9.14 16.26
CA GLN A 211 8.59 -10.22 15.35
C GLN A 211 9.51 -10.29 14.12
N LEU A 212 9.94 -9.13 13.59
CA LEU A 212 10.89 -9.06 12.48
C LEU A 212 12.26 -9.60 12.89
N CYS A 213 12.76 -9.19 14.04
CA CYS A 213 14.10 -9.53 14.51
C CYS A 213 14.16 -10.85 15.32
N GLY A 214 13.01 -11.44 15.66
CA GLY A 214 12.94 -12.52 16.65
C GLY A 214 13.70 -13.80 16.30
N ARG A 215 13.96 -14.06 15.02
CA ARG A 215 14.72 -15.23 14.55
C ARG A 215 16.18 -14.93 14.23
N LEU A 216 16.62 -13.68 14.34
CA LEU A 216 18.01 -13.30 14.07
C LEU A 216 18.97 -13.73 15.18
N GLY A 217 18.50 -14.19 16.33
CA GLY A 217 19.37 -14.61 17.44
C GLY A 217 20.15 -13.44 18.07
N ILE A 218 19.56 -12.25 18.11
CA ILE A 218 20.20 -11.02 18.64
C ILE A 218 20.28 -11.06 20.16
N MET A 219 21.48 -10.84 20.69
CA MET A 219 21.75 -10.79 22.11
C MET A 219 22.71 -9.63 22.46
N PRO A 220 22.42 -8.84 23.51
CA PRO A 220 21.18 -8.87 24.30
C PRO A 220 19.97 -8.46 23.47
N VAL A 221 18.78 -8.88 23.89
CA VAL A 221 17.53 -8.49 23.21
C VAL A 221 17.39 -6.97 23.27
N VAL A 222 17.29 -6.35 22.10
CA VAL A 222 17.08 -4.90 21.96
C VAL A 222 15.61 -4.67 21.65
N PRO A 223 14.92 -3.79 22.37
CA PRO A 223 13.48 -3.56 22.19
C PRO A 223 13.12 -3.03 20.82
N ASP A 224 13.99 -2.20 20.24
CA ASP A 224 13.81 -1.54 18.96
C ASP A 224 15.16 -1.34 18.26
N LEU A 225 15.29 -1.86 17.06
CA LEU A 225 16.50 -1.71 16.23
C LEU A 225 16.28 -0.74 15.05
N GLY A 226 15.09 -0.12 14.99
CA GLY A 226 14.67 0.65 13.85
C GLY A 226 14.36 -0.22 12.62
N LEU A 227 13.60 0.29 11.69
CA LEU A 227 13.26 -0.36 10.41
C LEU A 227 13.48 0.65 9.30
N LYS A 228 14.50 0.42 8.47
CA LYS A 228 14.87 1.39 7.43
C LYS A 228 14.17 1.13 6.11
N ASP A 229 13.93 -0.10 5.76
CA ASP A 229 13.08 -0.43 4.61
C ASP A 229 12.62 -1.89 4.62
N ILE A 230 11.69 -2.22 3.73
CA ILE A 230 11.17 -3.58 3.57
C ILE A 230 11.00 -3.98 2.11
N GLY A 231 11.21 -5.27 1.87
CA GLY A 231 10.74 -5.99 0.70
C GLY A 231 10.00 -7.24 1.17
N ILE A 232 8.89 -7.60 0.52
CA ILE A 232 8.22 -8.86 0.80
C ILE A 232 8.53 -9.82 -0.35
N LEU A 233 9.07 -10.97 0.00
CA LEU A 233 9.45 -12.02 -0.95
C LEU A 233 8.26 -12.94 -1.26
N PRO A 234 8.28 -13.66 -2.39
CA PRO A 234 7.31 -14.71 -2.65
C PRO A 234 7.23 -15.71 -1.50
N GLY A 235 6.00 -16.01 -1.06
CA GLY A 235 5.76 -16.85 0.12
C GLY A 235 5.63 -16.06 1.43
N GLY A 236 5.78 -14.73 1.39
CA GLY A 236 5.51 -13.83 2.52
C GLY A 236 6.69 -13.63 3.48
N GLU A 237 7.90 -14.06 3.15
CA GLU A 237 9.09 -13.73 3.93
C GLU A 237 9.39 -12.23 3.80
N ILE A 238 9.64 -11.54 4.92
CA ILE A 238 9.94 -10.10 4.93
C ILE A 238 11.46 -9.91 4.91
N ALA A 239 11.96 -9.27 3.85
CA ALA A 239 13.30 -8.74 3.79
C ALA A 239 13.32 -7.32 4.35
N PHE A 240 14.32 -6.95 5.16
CA PHE A 240 14.40 -5.64 5.80
C PHE A 240 15.84 -5.27 6.17
N SER A 241 16.08 -3.97 6.44
CA SER A 241 17.29 -3.48 7.06
C SER A 241 16.98 -2.79 8.39
N MET A 242 17.99 -2.76 9.29
CA MET A 242 17.91 -2.13 10.60
C MET A 242 18.62 -0.78 10.62
N GLU A 243 18.24 0.08 11.56
CA GLU A 243 18.93 1.35 11.79
C GLU A 243 20.17 1.21 12.68
N GLN A 244 20.17 0.24 13.60
CA GLN A 244 21.21 0.09 14.62
C GLN A 244 22.01 -1.19 14.39
N ASP A 245 23.30 -1.13 14.79
CA ASP A 245 24.14 -2.32 14.87
C ASP A 245 23.59 -3.30 15.89
N ALA A 246 23.73 -4.59 15.61
CA ALA A 246 23.37 -5.64 16.54
C ALA A 246 24.36 -6.80 16.45
N PHE A 247 24.39 -7.64 17.47
CA PHE A 247 25.16 -8.88 17.45
C PHE A 247 24.20 -10.08 17.52
N SER A 248 24.35 -10.97 16.57
CA SER A 248 23.62 -12.23 16.51
C SER A 248 24.55 -13.37 16.94
N GLU A 249 24.08 -14.24 17.85
CA GLU A 249 24.81 -15.43 18.25
C GLU A 249 25.00 -16.43 17.08
N THR A 250 24.13 -16.36 16.06
CA THR A 250 24.17 -17.29 14.91
C THR A 250 24.78 -16.69 13.67
N LEU A 251 24.62 -15.36 13.46
CA LEU A 251 25.02 -14.67 12.23
C LEU A 251 26.25 -13.75 12.42
N GLY A 252 26.63 -13.45 13.68
CA GLY A 252 27.73 -12.53 14.00
C GLY A 252 27.28 -11.08 14.06
N GLY A 253 28.15 -10.13 13.68
CA GLY A 253 27.81 -8.70 13.63
C GLY A 253 26.82 -8.43 12.50
N LEU A 254 25.77 -7.69 12.80
CA LEU A 254 24.76 -7.20 11.88
C LEU A 254 24.84 -5.66 11.84
N TYR A 255 24.84 -5.09 10.65
CA TYR A 255 25.10 -3.67 10.43
C TYR A 255 23.95 -2.97 9.69
N PRO A 256 23.78 -1.64 9.86
CA PRO A 256 22.80 -0.84 9.11
C PRO A 256 23.11 -0.83 7.62
N GLY A 257 22.66 -1.69 6.88
CA GLY A 257 22.98 -1.85 5.45
C GLY A 257 22.98 -3.28 5.04
N ASP A 258 22.94 -4.21 6.00
CA ASP A 258 22.71 -5.61 5.73
C ASP A 258 21.22 -5.82 5.44
N LEU A 259 20.94 -6.55 4.38
CA LEU A 259 19.59 -6.96 4.02
C LEU A 259 19.29 -8.29 4.68
N LEU A 260 18.42 -8.26 5.68
CA LEU A 260 18.06 -9.36 6.56
C LEU A 260 16.68 -9.91 6.23
N THR A 261 16.30 -11.05 6.81
CA THR A 261 14.92 -11.54 6.75
C THR A 261 14.36 -11.89 8.12
N ASP A 262 13.04 -11.83 8.24
CA ASP A 262 12.30 -12.24 9.43
C ASP A 262 12.37 -13.76 9.69
N SER A 263 12.88 -14.55 8.73
CA SER A 263 13.22 -15.97 8.93
C SER A 263 14.58 -16.19 9.62
N GLY A 264 15.39 -15.13 9.81
CA GLY A 264 16.67 -15.19 10.49
C GLY A 264 17.87 -15.46 9.60
N ARG A 265 17.91 -14.94 8.38
CA ARG A 265 19.05 -15.04 7.46
C ARG A 265 19.49 -13.68 6.92
N ILE A 266 20.71 -13.59 6.41
CA ILE A 266 21.20 -12.45 5.63
C ILE A 266 20.97 -12.77 4.15
N ILE A 267 20.33 -11.86 3.40
CA ILE A 267 20.20 -11.94 1.95
C ILE A 267 21.49 -11.45 1.30
N ALA A 268 21.94 -10.26 1.70
CA ALA A 268 23.16 -9.64 1.24
C ALA A 268 23.70 -8.69 2.31
N THR A 269 25.00 -8.65 2.46
CA THR A 269 25.67 -7.63 3.27
C THR A 269 25.75 -6.30 2.51
N ASN A 270 25.91 -5.20 3.21
CA ASN A 270 26.09 -3.89 2.57
C ASN A 270 27.30 -3.90 1.60
N SER A 271 28.40 -4.56 1.97
CA SER A 271 29.58 -4.65 1.11
C SER A 271 29.31 -5.45 -0.19
N GLU A 272 28.46 -6.48 -0.15
CA GLU A 272 28.06 -7.21 -1.34
C GLU A 272 27.21 -6.35 -2.26
N LEU A 273 26.21 -5.62 -1.72
CA LEU A 273 25.36 -4.72 -2.49
C LEU A 273 26.17 -3.59 -3.16
N LEU A 274 27.20 -3.08 -2.49
CA LEU A 274 28.05 -2.01 -3.01
C LEU A 274 29.17 -2.50 -3.90
N SER A 275 29.47 -3.80 -3.96
CA SER A 275 30.64 -4.35 -4.63
C SER A 275 30.75 -3.97 -6.11
N ALA A 276 29.63 -3.94 -6.82
CA ALA A 276 29.55 -3.59 -8.24
C ALA A 276 29.86 -2.10 -8.52
N PHE A 277 29.76 -1.22 -7.52
CA PHE A 277 30.11 0.20 -7.63
C PHE A 277 31.61 0.46 -7.46
N VAL A 278 32.37 -0.51 -6.93
CA VAL A 278 33.78 -0.35 -6.59
C VAL A 278 34.03 0.91 -5.74
N PRO A 279 33.48 1.00 -4.51
CA PRO A 279 33.61 2.20 -3.68
C PRO A 279 35.06 2.46 -3.29
N SER A 280 35.49 3.73 -3.28
CA SER A 280 36.86 4.11 -2.88
C SER A 280 36.85 5.48 -2.16
N PRO A 281 37.25 5.58 -0.87
CA PRO A 281 37.56 4.43 -0.01
C PRO A 281 36.37 3.52 0.23
N VAL A 282 36.63 2.26 0.59
CA VAL A 282 35.56 1.35 1.02
C VAL A 282 34.97 1.90 2.32
N PRO A 283 33.64 2.15 2.39
CA PRO A 283 33.02 2.66 3.62
C PRO A 283 33.23 1.69 4.79
N PRO A 284 33.74 2.14 5.95
CA PRO A 284 33.80 1.31 7.13
C PRO A 284 32.38 0.90 7.55
N ALA A 285 32.14 -0.36 7.85
CA ALA A 285 30.83 -0.91 8.22
C ALA A 285 29.69 -0.66 7.19
N GLY A 286 30.04 -0.29 5.93
CA GLY A 286 29.09 -0.03 4.87
C GLY A 286 28.58 1.43 4.79
N ALA A 287 27.84 1.75 3.73
CA ALA A 287 27.20 3.05 3.54
C ALA A 287 25.79 3.13 4.15
N GLY A 288 25.33 2.06 4.80
CA GLY A 288 23.95 1.89 5.27
C GLY A 288 22.95 1.70 4.12
N LEU A 289 21.78 1.17 4.41
CA LEU A 289 20.63 1.17 3.51
C LEU A 289 19.58 2.15 4.04
N ALA A 290 18.95 2.91 3.14
CA ALA A 290 17.91 3.86 3.50
C ALA A 290 16.59 3.55 2.81
N ALA A 291 16.61 2.94 1.62
CA ALA A 291 15.45 2.47 0.88
C ALA A 291 15.82 1.17 0.16
N VAL A 292 14.91 0.20 0.09
CA VAL A 292 15.12 -1.08 -0.61
C VAL A 292 13.85 -1.49 -1.35
N LYS A 293 14.00 -1.97 -2.57
CA LYS A 293 12.97 -2.68 -3.33
C LYS A 293 13.57 -3.93 -3.94
N MET A 294 13.03 -5.07 -3.61
CA MET A 294 13.37 -6.33 -4.25
C MET A 294 12.39 -6.66 -5.38
N THR A 295 12.90 -7.22 -6.46
CA THR A 295 12.06 -7.79 -7.52
C THR A 295 11.92 -9.31 -7.33
N ASP A 296 10.92 -9.89 -7.98
CA ASP A 296 10.70 -11.35 -7.95
C ASP A 296 11.85 -12.14 -8.55
N GLU A 297 12.64 -11.50 -9.44
CA GLU A 297 13.85 -12.07 -10.06
C GLU A 297 15.06 -12.02 -9.14
N GLY A 298 14.95 -11.36 -7.98
CA GLY A 298 16.01 -11.23 -6.97
C GLY A 298 16.93 -10.03 -7.17
N ALA A 299 16.65 -9.12 -8.11
CA ALA A 299 17.38 -7.86 -8.21
C ALA A 299 17.03 -6.95 -7.02
N VAL A 300 18.02 -6.25 -6.49
CA VAL A 300 17.87 -5.33 -5.36
C VAL A 300 18.08 -3.90 -5.83
N TYR A 301 17.04 -3.08 -5.70
CA TYR A 301 17.13 -1.63 -5.85
C TYR A 301 17.20 -1.01 -4.46
N PHE A 302 18.11 -0.05 -4.25
CA PHE A 302 18.34 0.50 -2.93
C PHE A 302 18.89 1.93 -2.97
N SER A 303 18.81 2.65 -1.86
CA SER A 303 19.56 3.86 -1.60
C SER A 303 20.47 3.68 -0.40
N VAL A 304 21.39 4.62 -0.18
CA VAL A 304 22.39 4.57 0.88
C VAL A 304 22.18 5.71 1.88
N GLN A 305 22.61 5.50 3.13
CA GLN A 305 22.56 6.53 4.18
C GLN A 305 23.75 7.50 4.11
N THR A 306 24.83 7.08 3.45
CA THR A 306 26.08 7.86 3.37
C THR A 306 26.61 7.89 1.96
N ASN A 307 26.93 9.08 1.47
CA ASN A 307 27.55 9.28 0.15
C ASN A 307 28.88 8.54 0.05
N PHE A 308 29.16 7.95 -1.13
CA PHE A 308 30.43 7.31 -1.41
C PHE A 308 30.89 7.60 -2.85
N TYR A 309 32.20 7.55 -3.09
CA TYR A 309 32.72 7.65 -4.45
C TYR A 309 32.72 6.28 -5.14
N SER A 310 32.06 6.17 -6.29
CA SER A 310 32.07 4.99 -7.14
C SER A 310 33.13 5.12 -8.23
N VAL A 311 34.10 4.19 -8.24
CA VAL A 311 35.10 4.13 -9.29
C VAL A 311 34.47 3.70 -10.62
N LYS A 312 33.52 2.76 -10.59
CA LYS A 312 32.77 2.32 -11.78
C LYS A 312 32.08 3.50 -12.47
N LEU A 313 31.40 4.35 -11.70
CA LEU A 313 30.63 5.47 -12.23
C LEU A 313 31.48 6.75 -12.40
N SER A 314 32.71 6.76 -11.85
CA SER A 314 33.61 7.94 -11.82
C SER A 314 32.96 9.18 -11.20
N ARG A 315 32.07 8.99 -10.21
CA ARG A 315 31.37 10.07 -9.49
C ARG A 315 31.02 9.67 -8.06
N THR A 316 30.69 10.69 -7.26
CA THR A 316 30.03 10.46 -5.97
C THR A 316 28.60 10.03 -6.19
N VAL A 317 28.20 8.94 -5.53
CA VAL A 317 26.83 8.48 -5.38
C VAL A 317 26.26 9.22 -4.17
N GLN A 318 25.07 9.81 -4.34
CA GLN A 318 24.39 10.58 -3.30
C GLN A 318 23.36 9.72 -2.55
N THR A 319 22.97 10.15 -1.34
CA THR A 319 21.96 9.44 -0.54
C THR A 319 20.58 9.46 -1.19
N GLY A 320 20.30 10.44 -2.06
CA GLY A 320 19.07 10.54 -2.84
C GLY A 320 19.04 9.72 -4.14
N ASP A 321 20.16 9.07 -4.52
CA ASP A 321 20.20 8.23 -5.72
C ASP A 321 19.57 6.85 -5.45
N LEU A 322 18.70 6.39 -6.36
CA LEU A 322 18.21 5.01 -6.39
C LEU A 322 19.15 4.14 -7.23
N LEU A 323 19.72 3.15 -6.61
CA LEU A 323 20.78 2.29 -7.13
C LEU A 323 20.24 0.88 -7.43
N ALA A 324 20.96 0.12 -8.26
CA ALA A 324 20.77 -1.30 -8.43
C ALA A 324 22.03 -2.06 -7.99
N ASP A 325 21.89 -3.28 -7.48
CA ASP A 325 22.97 -4.18 -7.10
C ASP A 325 23.91 -4.55 -8.28
N SER A 326 23.45 -4.32 -9.52
CA SER A 326 24.29 -4.38 -10.74
C SER A 326 25.36 -3.27 -10.80
N GLY A 327 25.31 -2.26 -9.91
CA GLY A 327 26.20 -1.11 -9.89
C GLY A 327 25.77 0.02 -10.83
N ASP A 328 24.50 0.15 -11.11
CA ASP A 328 23.92 1.19 -11.95
C ASP A 328 23.05 2.14 -11.11
N VAL A 329 22.92 3.39 -11.57
CA VAL A 329 21.95 4.34 -11.00
C VAL A 329 20.65 4.21 -11.77
N VAL A 330 19.62 3.75 -11.13
CA VAL A 330 18.28 3.53 -11.72
C VAL A 330 17.57 4.87 -11.91
N ARG A 331 17.62 5.72 -10.88
CA ARG A 331 17.17 7.11 -10.90
C ARG A 331 18.11 7.95 -10.03
N SER A 332 18.56 9.08 -10.53
CA SER A 332 19.22 10.07 -9.67
C SER A 332 18.16 10.85 -8.89
N GLU A 333 18.54 11.41 -7.75
CA GLU A 333 17.66 12.29 -6.98
C GLU A 333 17.11 13.44 -7.84
N ALA A 334 17.95 14.04 -8.68
CA ALA A 334 17.53 15.08 -9.61
C ALA A 334 16.43 14.62 -10.59
N GLN A 335 16.43 13.35 -10.99
CA GLN A 335 15.36 12.77 -11.81
C GLN A 335 14.09 12.54 -10.99
N LEU A 336 14.18 12.04 -9.75
CA LEU A 336 13.04 11.84 -8.86
C LEU A 336 12.34 13.16 -8.53
N LEU A 337 13.11 14.24 -8.33
CA LEU A 337 12.61 15.56 -7.95
C LEU A 337 12.33 16.50 -9.14
N ALA A 338 12.58 16.07 -10.37
CA ALA A 338 12.51 16.94 -11.55
C ALA A 338 11.15 17.68 -11.69
N ASN A 339 10.05 17.00 -11.41
CA ASN A 339 8.72 17.58 -11.52
C ASN A 339 8.28 18.42 -10.32
N PHE A 340 9.06 18.42 -9.23
CA PHE A 340 8.83 19.27 -8.05
C PHE A 340 9.56 20.62 -8.15
N ASN A 341 10.58 20.74 -8.99
CA ASN A 341 11.38 21.96 -9.14
C ASN A 341 11.87 22.53 -7.80
N PRO A 342 12.66 21.78 -7.00
CA PRO A 342 13.10 22.24 -5.68
C PRO A 342 13.92 23.52 -5.77
N THR A 343 13.77 24.42 -4.79
CA THR A 343 14.50 25.71 -4.74
C THR A 343 16.01 25.54 -4.66
N LYS A 344 16.48 24.38 -4.20
CA LYS A 344 17.91 24.01 -4.14
C LYS A 344 18.15 22.71 -4.91
N PRO A 345 18.18 22.74 -6.24
CA PRO A 345 18.22 21.52 -7.06
C PRO A 345 19.52 20.71 -6.94
N ALA A 346 20.58 21.28 -6.37
CA ALA A 346 21.84 20.59 -6.13
C ALA A 346 22.00 20.08 -4.68
N ALA A 347 21.01 20.28 -3.82
CA ALA A 347 21.03 19.71 -2.48
C ALA A 347 20.75 18.21 -2.52
N ASP A 348 21.35 17.46 -1.61
CA ASP A 348 21.05 16.05 -1.38
C ASP A 348 19.97 15.96 -0.28
N TYR A 349 18.74 15.62 -0.66
CA TYR A 349 17.61 15.49 0.26
C TYR A 349 17.48 14.10 0.83
N GLY A 350 18.23 13.13 0.28
CA GLY A 350 18.23 11.73 0.65
C GLY A 350 16.94 11.00 0.30
N LEU A 351 17.02 9.71 0.08
CA LEU A 351 15.92 8.83 -0.22
C LEU A 351 15.69 7.89 0.97
N SER A 352 14.54 7.96 1.64
CA SER A 352 14.25 7.18 2.85
C SER A 352 13.32 5.99 2.61
N ALA A 353 12.50 6.03 1.58
CA ALA A 353 11.58 4.95 1.21
C ALA A 353 11.36 4.95 -0.29
N VAL A 354 11.11 3.78 -0.91
CA VAL A 354 10.88 3.67 -2.35
C VAL A 354 9.91 2.55 -2.70
N PHE A 355 9.06 2.82 -3.69
CA PHE A 355 8.24 1.82 -4.34
C PHE A 355 8.24 2.07 -5.85
N LEU A 356 8.62 1.06 -6.63
CA LEU A 356 8.57 1.09 -8.09
C LEU A 356 7.29 0.40 -8.55
N TRP A 357 6.47 1.13 -9.28
CA TRP A 357 5.28 0.56 -9.87
C TRP A 357 5.63 -0.44 -10.96
N PRO A 358 4.91 -1.60 -11.01
CA PRO A 358 5.13 -2.57 -12.09
C PRO A 358 4.74 -1.98 -13.44
N SER A 359 5.43 -2.43 -14.49
CA SER A 359 5.07 -2.09 -15.88
C SER A 359 3.57 -2.37 -16.15
N PRO A 360 2.87 -1.56 -16.99
CA PRO A 360 3.45 -0.57 -17.89
C PRO A 360 3.79 0.78 -17.22
N SER A 361 3.46 1.02 -15.96
CA SER A 361 3.88 2.22 -15.26
C SER A 361 5.40 2.21 -15.02
N THR A 362 6.03 3.36 -15.17
CA THR A 362 7.43 3.59 -14.78
C THR A 362 7.52 4.54 -13.59
N GLU A 363 6.41 4.80 -12.96
CA GLU A 363 6.28 5.73 -11.83
C GLU A 363 7.00 5.19 -10.60
N VAL A 364 7.65 6.08 -9.88
CA VAL A 364 8.34 5.79 -8.62
C VAL A 364 7.71 6.60 -7.51
N TRP A 365 7.24 5.91 -6.46
CA TRP A 365 6.85 6.55 -5.22
C TRP A 365 8.01 6.51 -4.25
N PHE A 366 8.24 7.62 -3.57
CA PHE A 366 9.39 7.77 -2.68
C PHE A 366 9.15 8.77 -1.56
N SER A 367 9.99 8.71 -0.54
CA SER A 367 10.07 9.72 0.51
C SER A 367 11.49 10.21 0.65
N THR A 368 11.66 11.45 1.14
CA THR A 368 12.97 12.07 1.36
C THR A 368 13.31 12.15 2.85
N THR A 369 14.59 12.05 3.20
CA THR A 369 15.06 12.20 4.57
C THR A 369 15.00 13.65 5.06
N GLN A 370 15.01 14.62 4.15
CA GLN A 370 14.91 16.04 4.44
C GLN A 370 13.76 16.66 3.66
N GLY A 371 13.04 17.58 4.30
CA GLY A 371 12.02 18.37 3.62
C GLY A 371 12.59 19.40 2.68
N PHE A 372 11.82 19.77 1.66
CA PHE A 372 12.21 20.80 0.68
C PHE A 372 11.02 21.68 0.29
N ALA A 373 11.34 22.86 -0.27
CA ALA A 373 10.35 23.73 -0.89
C ALA A 373 10.55 23.76 -2.41
N ASP A 374 9.46 23.84 -3.15
CA ASP A 374 9.50 24.07 -4.59
C ASP A 374 9.57 25.58 -4.95
N SER A 375 9.75 25.87 -6.23
CA SER A 375 9.76 27.26 -6.75
C SER A 375 8.39 27.95 -6.62
N GLY A 376 7.30 27.19 -6.41
CA GLY A 376 5.95 27.70 -6.17
C GLY A 376 5.64 27.99 -4.70
N SER A 377 6.62 27.84 -3.79
CA SER A 377 6.48 28.00 -2.34
C SER A 377 5.66 26.90 -1.65
N ASN A 378 5.43 25.76 -2.33
CA ASN A 378 4.91 24.59 -1.66
C ASN A 378 6.01 23.92 -0.84
N TYR A 379 5.68 23.42 0.33
CA TYR A 379 6.60 22.67 1.19
C TYR A 379 6.25 21.20 1.22
N TYR A 380 7.26 20.36 1.04
CA TYR A 380 7.19 18.90 1.15
C TYR A 380 8.01 18.49 2.37
N ALA A 381 7.35 17.87 3.32
CA ALA A 381 8.00 17.47 4.58
C ALA A 381 8.78 16.15 4.39
N ALA A 382 9.82 15.95 5.19
CA ALA A 382 10.43 14.64 5.34
C ALA A 382 9.35 13.64 5.78
N GLY A 383 9.20 12.53 5.07
CA GLY A 383 8.16 11.55 5.35
C GLY A 383 6.85 11.72 4.56
N ASP A 384 6.67 12.79 3.79
CA ASP A 384 5.63 12.82 2.78
C ASP A 384 5.93 11.76 1.71
N LEU A 385 4.92 10.99 1.30
CA LEU A 385 5.04 10.06 0.20
C LEU A 385 4.77 10.80 -1.11
N LEU A 386 5.78 10.85 -1.97
CA LEU A 386 5.82 11.62 -3.20
C LEU A 386 5.86 10.69 -4.41
N SER A 387 5.45 11.20 -5.58
CA SER A 387 5.62 10.53 -6.87
C SER A 387 6.60 11.31 -7.72
N ASP A 388 7.49 10.63 -8.46
CA ASP A 388 8.39 11.23 -9.46
C ASP A 388 7.64 11.97 -10.58
N GLN A 389 6.31 11.82 -10.65
CA GLN A 389 5.42 12.56 -11.55
C GLN A 389 5.05 13.97 -11.00
N GLY A 390 5.56 14.36 -9.82
CA GLY A 390 5.40 15.72 -9.25
C GLY A 390 4.15 15.93 -8.43
N TYR A 391 3.63 14.92 -7.80
CA TYR A 391 2.50 15.04 -6.88
C TYR A 391 2.75 14.33 -5.55
N VAL A 392 2.00 14.72 -4.53
CA VAL A 392 1.98 14.05 -3.24
C VAL A 392 0.99 12.88 -3.32
N VAL A 393 1.42 11.70 -2.92
CA VAL A 393 0.55 10.53 -2.76
C VAL A 393 -0.20 10.64 -1.43
N TYR A 394 0.57 10.80 -0.34
CA TYR A 394 0.07 11.06 1.00
C TYR A 394 0.98 12.03 1.74
N ARG A 395 0.40 12.96 2.47
CA ARG A 395 1.14 13.66 3.53
C ARG A 395 1.41 12.69 4.68
N ASN A 396 2.54 12.85 5.37
CA ASN A 396 2.89 11.97 6.50
C ASN A 396 1.77 11.95 7.56
N ALA A 397 1.19 13.12 7.87
CA ALA A 397 0.06 13.22 8.79
C ALA A 397 -1.18 12.41 8.35
N GLU A 398 -1.41 12.24 7.06
CA GLU A 398 -2.53 11.44 6.54
C GLU A 398 -2.28 9.94 6.70
N LEU A 399 -1.05 9.47 6.43
CA LEU A 399 -0.66 8.07 6.67
C LEU A 399 -0.81 7.69 8.15
N LEU A 400 -0.51 8.65 9.04
CA LEU A 400 -0.59 8.46 10.48
C LEU A 400 -2.01 8.63 11.04
N SER A 401 -2.94 9.21 10.28
CA SER A 401 -4.25 9.63 10.79
C SER A 401 -5.05 8.50 11.42
N ALA A 402 -4.97 7.29 10.88
CA ALA A 402 -5.64 6.10 11.41
C ALA A 402 -5.09 5.62 12.76
N PHE A 403 -3.91 6.11 13.19
CA PHE A 403 -3.34 5.87 14.52
C PHE A 403 -3.70 6.96 15.53
N ALA A 404 -4.22 8.11 15.07
CA ALA A 404 -4.51 9.29 15.88
C ALA A 404 -3.35 9.66 16.82
N PRO A 405 -2.15 9.95 16.33
CA PRO A 405 -1.01 10.31 17.16
C PRO A 405 -1.31 11.57 18.00
N ALA A 406 -0.52 11.78 19.06
CA ALA A 406 -0.71 12.92 19.95
C ALA A 406 -0.69 14.26 19.17
N ALA A 407 -1.42 15.25 19.67
CA ALA A 407 -1.50 16.56 19.05
C ALA A 407 -0.11 17.18 18.82
N GLY A 408 0.14 17.65 17.59
CA GLY A 408 1.43 18.22 17.18
C GLY A 408 2.41 17.21 16.55
N GLN A 409 2.14 15.91 16.59
CA GLN A 409 2.92 14.89 15.90
C GLN A 409 2.38 14.71 14.46
N THR A 410 2.67 15.66 13.59
CA THR A 410 2.18 15.66 12.21
C THR A 410 3.19 15.15 11.19
N ASN A 411 4.44 14.98 11.61
CA ASN A 411 5.52 14.45 10.77
C ASN A 411 6.47 13.62 11.64
N LEU A 412 6.46 12.31 11.44
CA LEU A 412 7.30 11.34 12.14
C LEU A 412 8.34 10.70 11.20
N GLY A 413 8.43 11.19 9.97
CA GLY A 413 9.24 10.60 8.91
C GLY A 413 8.60 9.33 8.32
N LEU A 414 9.20 8.82 7.25
CA LEU A 414 8.80 7.59 6.57
C LEU A 414 10.06 6.85 6.15
N ASP A 415 10.30 5.66 6.68
CA ASP A 415 11.51 4.88 6.41
C ASP A 415 11.26 3.64 5.54
N ALA A 416 10.24 2.85 5.84
CA ALA A 416 9.90 1.67 5.05
C ALA A 416 8.65 1.94 4.21
N LEU A 417 8.58 1.29 3.04
CA LEU A 417 7.42 1.41 2.15
C LEU A 417 7.14 0.11 1.40
N TYR A 418 5.94 -0.40 1.56
CA TYR A 418 5.41 -1.47 0.72
C TYR A 418 3.96 -1.17 0.33
N VAL A 419 3.66 -1.21 -0.97
CA VAL A 419 2.32 -0.91 -1.50
C VAL A 419 1.64 -2.21 -1.91
N ILE A 420 0.48 -2.49 -1.33
CA ILE A 420 -0.34 -3.65 -1.66
C ILE A 420 -1.27 -3.26 -2.80
N THR A 421 -1.07 -3.86 -3.95
CA THR A 421 -1.75 -3.49 -5.20
C THR A 421 -2.32 -4.72 -5.91
N ASP A 422 -3.48 -4.53 -6.56
CA ASP A 422 -4.09 -5.52 -7.45
C ASP A 422 -3.44 -5.56 -8.86
N VAL A 423 -2.52 -4.63 -9.15
CA VAL A 423 -1.79 -4.62 -10.43
C VAL A 423 -0.79 -5.76 -10.46
N PRO A 424 -0.97 -6.76 -11.32
CA PRO A 424 -0.04 -7.87 -11.38
C PRO A 424 1.32 -7.40 -11.89
N ALA A 425 2.39 -7.92 -11.30
CA ALA A 425 3.71 -7.82 -11.92
C ALA A 425 3.67 -8.45 -13.31
N LEU A 426 4.25 -7.78 -14.32
CA LEU A 426 4.20 -8.23 -15.70
C LEU A 426 4.71 -9.65 -15.86
N GLY A 427 3.89 -10.48 -16.47
CA GLY A 427 4.27 -11.79 -17.01
C GLY A 427 4.17 -12.97 -16.07
N LYS A 428 3.83 -12.76 -14.80
CA LYS A 428 3.66 -13.87 -13.83
C LYS A 428 2.30 -13.75 -13.15
N GLY A 429 1.32 -14.50 -13.62
CA GLY A 429 0.16 -14.79 -12.78
C GLY A 429 0.65 -15.49 -11.51
N LEU A 430 0.18 -15.04 -10.35
CA LEU A 430 0.41 -15.77 -9.10
C LEU A 430 -0.11 -17.20 -9.28
N GLY A 431 0.72 -18.19 -8.96
CA GLY A 431 0.30 -19.59 -8.98
C GLY A 431 -0.89 -19.84 -8.06
N PRO A 432 -1.56 -20.98 -8.17
CA PRO A 432 -2.70 -21.28 -7.31
C PRO A 432 -2.25 -21.30 -5.84
N ALA A 433 -3.01 -20.63 -4.99
CA ALA A 433 -2.87 -20.77 -3.54
C ALA A 433 -3.49 -22.10 -3.09
N ASN A 434 -2.73 -22.89 -2.33
CA ASN A 434 -3.23 -24.11 -1.72
C ASN A 434 -3.59 -23.83 -0.26
N LEU A 435 -4.89 -23.71 0.01
CA LEU A 435 -5.40 -23.59 1.36
C LEU A 435 -5.49 -25.00 1.97
N ALA A 436 -4.76 -25.24 3.05
CA ALA A 436 -4.81 -26.51 3.77
C ALA A 436 -6.19 -26.70 4.41
N ARG A 437 -6.55 -27.97 4.69
CA ARG A 437 -7.81 -28.25 5.40
C ARG A 437 -7.81 -27.54 6.75
N PRO A 438 -8.80 -26.68 7.03
CA PRO A 438 -8.83 -25.94 8.28
C PRO A 438 -8.93 -26.88 9.49
N GLN A 439 -8.20 -26.53 10.53
CA GLN A 439 -8.17 -27.28 11.78
C GLN A 439 -8.98 -26.54 12.86
N PRO A 440 -9.89 -27.21 13.56
CA PRO A 440 -10.54 -26.62 14.71
C PRO A 440 -9.52 -26.39 15.83
N THR A 441 -9.54 -25.22 16.44
CA THR A 441 -8.71 -24.91 17.62
C THR A 441 -9.53 -25.09 18.89
N ASN A 442 -8.87 -25.58 19.96
CA ASN A 442 -9.51 -25.74 21.29
C ASN A 442 -9.47 -24.43 22.10
N GLN A 443 -9.03 -23.31 21.52
CA GLN A 443 -9.02 -22.03 22.21
C GLN A 443 -10.42 -21.38 22.17
N PRO A 444 -10.96 -20.89 23.29
CA PRO A 444 -12.20 -20.13 23.31
C PRO A 444 -12.00 -18.70 22.76
N PRO A 445 -12.87 -18.20 21.88
CA PRO A 445 -14.00 -18.92 21.24
C PRO A 445 -13.49 -19.98 20.25
N ALA A 446 -14.26 -21.07 20.05
CA ALA A 446 -13.92 -22.11 19.08
C ALA A 446 -13.66 -21.49 17.69
N SER A 447 -12.47 -21.70 17.15
CA SER A 447 -11.96 -21.04 15.95
C SER A 447 -11.52 -22.07 14.93
N LEU A 448 -11.50 -21.69 13.65
CA LEU A 448 -10.83 -22.43 12.60
C LEU A 448 -9.46 -21.80 12.32
N ALA A 449 -8.42 -22.61 12.34
CA ALA A 449 -7.08 -22.21 11.90
C ALA A 449 -6.89 -22.60 10.42
N PHE A 450 -6.40 -21.66 9.64
CA PHE A 450 -6.13 -21.83 8.21
C PHE A 450 -4.64 -21.65 7.95
N GLU A 451 -4.03 -22.67 7.34
CA GLU A 451 -2.68 -22.65 6.83
C GLU A 451 -2.70 -22.74 5.31
N TRP A 452 -1.68 -22.22 4.64
CA TRP A 452 -1.58 -22.24 3.17
C TRP A 452 -0.14 -22.32 2.68
N THR A 453 -0.02 -22.69 1.42
CA THR A 453 1.19 -22.49 0.62
C THR A 453 0.79 -21.72 -0.64
N ALA A 454 1.48 -20.63 -0.91
CA ALA A 454 1.17 -19.75 -2.01
C ALA A 454 2.42 -18.96 -2.44
N ALA A 455 2.42 -18.45 -3.67
CA ALA A 455 3.54 -17.73 -4.26
C ALA A 455 3.40 -16.19 -4.14
N GLY A 456 2.27 -15.70 -3.60
CA GLY A 456 2.07 -14.28 -3.35
C GLY A 456 2.99 -13.73 -2.26
N HIS A 457 3.02 -12.43 -2.12
CA HIS A 457 3.82 -11.72 -1.12
C HIS A 457 3.03 -11.49 0.17
N VAL A 458 1.76 -11.11 0.04
CA VAL A 458 0.83 -10.92 1.15
C VAL A 458 -0.47 -11.64 0.88
N PHE A 459 -1.21 -11.96 1.94
CA PHE A 459 -2.35 -12.84 1.90
C PHE A 459 -3.51 -12.32 2.73
N GLN A 460 -4.74 -12.62 2.30
CA GLN A 460 -5.96 -12.37 3.06
C GLN A 460 -6.91 -13.54 2.95
N LEU A 461 -7.40 -14.05 4.08
CA LEU A 461 -8.48 -15.01 4.09
C LEU A 461 -9.80 -14.29 3.84
N GLU A 462 -10.56 -14.77 2.88
CA GLU A 462 -11.89 -14.27 2.58
C GLU A 462 -12.93 -15.35 2.82
N ARG A 463 -14.15 -14.94 3.20
CA ARG A 463 -15.26 -15.84 3.53
C ARG A 463 -16.52 -15.43 2.80
N ALA A 464 -17.32 -16.43 2.40
CA ALA A 464 -18.66 -16.26 1.87
C ALA A 464 -19.63 -17.28 2.48
N THR A 465 -20.92 -16.99 2.44
CA THR A 465 -22.00 -17.93 2.79
C THR A 465 -22.48 -18.75 1.59
N ASN A 466 -22.05 -18.35 0.38
CA ASN A 466 -22.36 -19.02 -0.88
C ASN A 466 -21.06 -19.25 -1.67
N PRO A 467 -20.85 -20.42 -2.31
CA PRO A 467 -19.65 -20.68 -3.11
C PRO A 467 -19.47 -19.73 -4.30
N ALA A 468 -20.55 -19.13 -4.80
CA ALA A 468 -20.49 -18.09 -5.84
C ALA A 468 -20.12 -16.68 -5.30
N GLY A 469 -19.98 -16.51 -3.97
CA GLY A 469 -19.70 -15.24 -3.31
C GLY A 469 -20.96 -14.42 -2.99
N PRO A 470 -20.84 -13.14 -2.64
CA PRO A 470 -19.59 -12.41 -2.54
C PRO A 470 -18.69 -12.89 -1.40
N TYR A 471 -17.38 -12.91 -1.65
CA TYR A 471 -16.37 -13.17 -0.65
C TYR A 471 -15.94 -11.87 0.03
N LEU A 472 -15.99 -11.84 1.35
CA LEU A 472 -15.62 -10.68 2.17
C LEU A 472 -14.40 -11.02 3.02
N PRO A 473 -13.55 -10.02 3.33
CA PRO A 473 -12.41 -10.22 4.22
C PRO A 473 -12.80 -10.88 5.54
N ALA A 474 -12.17 -12.00 5.86
CA ALA A 474 -12.30 -12.71 7.15
C ALA A 474 -11.05 -12.51 8.03
N SER A 475 -9.94 -12.04 7.45
CA SER A 475 -8.72 -11.66 8.14
C SER A 475 -8.24 -10.29 7.68
N ARG A 476 -7.27 -9.72 8.43
CA ARG A 476 -6.42 -8.65 7.90
C ARG A 476 -5.52 -9.20 6.79
N ILE A 477 -4.88 -8.30 6.03
CA ILE A 477 -3.77 -8.68 5.14
C ILE A 477 -2.54 -8.97 6.00
N ASP A 478 -1.85 -10.09 5.74
CA ASP A 478 -0.65 -10.51 6.48
C ASP A 478 0.30 -11.27 5.55
N THR A 479 1.56 -11.42 5.95
CA THR A 479 2.58 -12.16 5.20
C THR A 479 2.58 -13.65 5.51
N ALA A 480 2.05 -14.06 6.65
CA ALA A 480 2.08 -15.46 7.10
C ALA A 480 0.84 -15.83 7.92
N GLY A 481 0.51 -17.11 7.94
CA GLY A 481 -0.52 -17.70 8.79
C GLY A 481 0.03 -18.29 10.10
N PRO A 482 -0.82 -18.97 10.88
CA PRO A 482 -2.21 -19.30 10.54
C PRO A 482 -3.17 -18.13 10.71
N PHE A 483 -4.16 -18.02 9.82
CA PHE A 483 -5.31 -17.18 10.08
C PHE A 483 -6.32 -17.89 10.98
N LEU A 484 -6.87 -17.16 11.95
CA LEU A 484 -7.89 -17.65 12.84
C LEU A 484 -9.23 -16.98 12.51
N ASP A 485 -10.27 -17.76 12.23
CA ASP A 485 -11.64 -17.25 12.13
C ASP A 485 -12.42 -17.64 13.39
N PRO A 486 -12.56 -16.71 14.36
CA PRO A 486 -13.22 -16.98 15.62
C PRO A 486 -14.74 -17.01 15.46
N GLY A 487 -15.40 -17.94 16.15
CA GLY A 487 -16.86 -18.01 16.25
C GLY A 487 -17.58 -18.58 15.03
N VAL A 488 -16.88 -18.97 13.98
CA VAL A 488 -17.51 -19.58 12.79
C VAL A 488 -18.22 -20.91 13.10
N LEU A 489 -17.70 -21.65 14.08
CA LEU A 489 -18.26 -22.94 14.49
C LEU A 489 -19.58 -22.81 15.28
N THR A 490 -19.92 -21.63 15.77
CA THR A 490 -21.10 -21.41 16.62
C THR A 490 -22.24 -20.71 15.89
N ASN A 491 -21.96 -19.97 14.80
CA ASN A 491 -22.91 -19.00 14.26
C ASN A 491 -23.37 -19.27 12.82
N GLN A 492 -22.74 -20.19 12.07
CA GLN A 492 -23.08 -20.43 10.67
C GLN A 492 -23.12 -21.92 10.34
N ALA A 493 -24.17 -22.32 9.63
CA ALA A 493 -24.33 -23.70 9.17
C ALA A 493 -23.34 -24.10 8.07
N GLN A 494 -22.88 -23.14 7.26
CA GLN A 494 -21.94 -23.35 6.16
C GLN A 494 -21.15 -22.07 5.85
N SER A 495 -19.86 -22.19 5.61
CA SER A 495 -18.99 -21.11 5.16
C SER A 495 -18.02 -21.62 4.10
N PHE A 496 -17.77 -20.78 3.11
CA PHE A 496 -16.80 -21.00 2.04
C PHE A 496 -15.65 -20.05 2.20
N TYR A 497 -14.42 -20.53 1.99
CA TYR A 497 -13.20 -19.76 2.17
C TYR A 497 -12.36 -19.78 0.90
N ARG A 498 -11.68 -18.68 0.64
CA ARG A 498 -10.61 -18.60 -0.33
C ARG A 498 -9.47 -17.78 0.22
N LEU A 499 -8.27 -17.98 -0.29
CA LEU A 499 -7.11 -17.15 -0.02
C LEU A 499 -6.93 -16.17 -1.18
N HIS A 500 -6.98 -14.88 -0.87
CA HIS A 500 -6.54 -13.84 -1.78
C HIS A 500 -5.06 -13.61 -1.55
N GLN A 501 -4.30 -13.40 -2.63
CA GLN A 501 -2.85 -13.17 -2.61
C GLN A 501 -2.46 -12.06 -3.59
N TRP A 502 -1.47 -11.31 -3.22
CA TRP A 502 -0.91 -10.21 -3.99
C TRP A 502 0.58 -10.40 -4.23
#